data_1c7113e8a5034fcec4318bedb974f238
#
_entry.id   1c7113e8a5034fcec4318bedb974f238
#
_cell.length_a   1.000
_cell.length_b   1.000
_cell.length_c   1.000
_cell.angle_alpha   90.00
_cell.angle_beta   90.00
_cell.angle_gamma   90.00
#
_symmetry.space_group_name_H-M   'P 1'
#
loop_
_entity.id
_entity.type
_entity.pdbx_description
1 polymer ?
#
loop_
_entity_poly.entity_id
_entity_poly.type
_entity_poly.pdbx_seq_one_letter_code
_entity_poly.pdbx_strand_id
1 'polypeptide(L)'
;MVYNHSIKIHKKIFWRNIHMKKIIALALCLLTCAACLCMTGCSNDKIIVQTNAYFAPFEYYDGANIVGVDVEIMNLVGEKLGKEIEFQNVEFSVIIDNVSSGKICDVGAAGITVTDQRKEKVDFSNTYFTSVQYVIYNKGAMTPDGVDGDVNYILWDSLAGKKIGVQRDTTGDIYVDGEINGQEDNDYGYNGVLYGTGATLTKYDNAQVATDAMKANHIDVVVVDKLPASFIVDKSDAYECAALYYAGGEGEADVPTEESYAICVTKGNDEILAAINEVLAELGEDGVEKLIKKHMGLE
;
A
#
# COMPACT_ATOMS: atom_id res chain seq x y z
N MET A 1 -70.73 32.62 52.48
CA MET A 1 -69.34 32.15 52.79
C MET A 1 -68.85 30.97 51.90
N VAL A 2 -69.77 30.25 51.26
CA VAL A 2 -69.47 29.02 50.45
C VAL A 2 -68.93 29.33 49.05
N TYR A 3 -69.28 30.47 48.43
CA TYR A 3 -68.92 30.83 47.06
C TYR A 3 -67.41 31.16 46.87
N ASN A 4 -66.74 31.74 47.89
CA ASN A 4 -65.33 32.10 47.84
C ASN A 4 -64.38 30.89 48.01
N HIS A 5 -64.87 29.78 48.54
CA HIS A 5 -64.02 28.58 48.75
C HIS A 5 -63.87 27.77 47.46
N SER A 6 -64.94 27.69 46.64
CA SER A 6 -64.91 26.98 45.34
C SER A 6 -63.96 27.63 44.31
N ILE A 7 -63.93 28.97 44.26
CA ILE A 7 -63.03 29.69 43.33
C ILE A 7 -61.56 29.48 43.68
N LYS A 8 -61.22 29.38 44.95
CA LYS A 8 -59.86 29.13 45.41
C LYS A 8 -59.34 27.69 45.02
N ILE A 9 -60.24 26.72 45.11
CA ILE A 9 -59.97 25.32 44.77
C ILE A 9 -59.78 25.18 43.27
N HIS A 10 -60.64 25.78 42.45
CA HIS A 10 -60.44 25.76 40.99
C HIS A 10 -59.17 26.46 40.50
N LYS A 11 -58.83 27.60 41.10
CA LYS A 11 -57.50 28.24 40.77
C LYS A 11 -56.30 27.39 41.15
N LYS A 12 -56.36 26.71 42.32
CA LYS A 12 -55.23 25.86 42.76
C LYS A 12 -55.06 24.62 41.90
N ILE A 13 -56.17 24.02 41.42
CA ILE A 13 -56.15 22.89 40.48
C ILE A 13 -55.66 23.33 39.09
N PHE A 14 -56.11 24.50 38.62
CA PHE A 14 -55.69 25.07 37.35
C PHE A 14 -54.19 25.36 37.29
N TRP A 15 -53.64 26.00 38.33
CA TRP A 15 -52.20 26.27 38.47
C TRP A 15 -51.34 25.00 38.59
N ARG A 16 -51.83 23.99 39.29
CA ARG A 16 -51.17 22.69 39.43
C ARG A 16 -51.08 21.95 38.09
N ASN A 17 -52.15 22.02 37.30
CA ASN A 17 -52.16 21.41 35.96
C ASN A 17 -51.23 22.13 34.96
N ILE A 18 -51.08 23.45 35.06
CA ILE A 18 -50.14 24.23 34.25
C ILE A 18 -48.67 23.87 34.61
N HIS A 19 -48.36 23.78 35.92
CA HIS A 19 -47.03 23.37 36.35
C HIS A 19 -46.68 21.93 35.96
N MET A 20 -47.60 21.00 36.09
CA MET A 20 -47.42 19.63 35.63
C MET A 20 -47.17 19.55 34.11
N LYS A 21 -47.95 20.28 33.30
CA LYS A 21 -47.72 20.34 31.84
C LYS A 21 -46.37 20.92 31.48
N LYS A 22 -45.87 21.93 32.19
CA LYS A 22 -44.53 22.51 32.00
C LYS A 22 -43.42 21.52 32.40
N ILE A 23 -43.59 20.77 33.49
CA ILE A 23 -42.63 19.76 33.95
C ILE A 23 -42.58 18.58 32.93
N ILE A 24 -43.72 18.14 32.43
CA ILE A 24 -43.81 17.08 31.42
C ILE A 24 -43.17 17.55 30.09
N ALA A 25 -43.42 18.80 29.67
CA ALA A 25 -42.80 19.36 28.49
C ALA A 25 -41.26 19.47 28.63
N LEU A 26 -40.78 19.88 29.81
CA LEU A 26 -39.35 19.97 30.10
C LEU A 26 -38.67 18.58 30.12
N ALA A 27 -39.35 17.58 30.70
CA ALA A 27 -38.90 16.19 30.72
C ALA A 27 -38.87 15.58 29.30
N LEU A 28 -39.89 15.87 28.46
CA LEU A 28 -39.89 15.46 27.05
C LEU A 28 -38.73 16.12 26.24
N CYS A 29 -38.48 17.42 26.46
CA CYS A 29 -37.35 18.10 25.82
C CYS A 29 -36.00 17.53 26.27
N LEU A 30 -35.84 17.17 27.53
CA LEU A 30 -34.60 16.53 28.03
C LEU A 30 -34.44 15.11 27.48
N LEU A 31 -35.51 14.34 27.32
CA LEU A 31 -35.46 13.02 26.67
C LEU A 31 -35.13 13.10 25.16
N THR A 32 -35.67 14.11 24.46
CA THR A 32 -35.36 14.31 23.05
C THR A 32 -33.92 14.81 22.85
N CYS A 33 -33.40 15.67 23.71
CA CYS A 33 -31.98 16.07 23.70
C CYS A 33 -31.05 14.89 24.01
N ALA A 34 -31.42 14.02 24.97
CA ALA A 34 -30.62 12.81 25.26
C ALA A 34 -30.67 11.81 24.09
N ALA A 35 -31.81 11.68 23.41
CA ALA A 35 -31.92 10.83 22.20
C ALA A 35 -31.11 11.40 20.99
N CYS A 36 -31.04 12.75 20.87
CA CYS A 36 -30.22 13.39 19.84
C CYS A 36 -28.69 13.24 20.10
N LEU A 37 -28.27 13.14 21.35
CA LEU A 37 -26.88 12.87 21.71
C LEU A 37 -26.46 11.43 21.47
N CYS A 38 -27.40 10.48 21.33
CA CYS A 38 -27.14 9.08 20.98
C CYS A 38 -27.13 8.84 19.45
N MET A 39 -27.45 9.85 18.63
CA MET A 39 -27.38 9.78 17.17
C MET A 39 -26.10 10.42 16.59
N THR A 40 -25.09 10.69 17.43
CA THR A 40 -23.78 11.06 16.91
C THR A 40 -23.05 9.79 16.48
N GLY A 41 -23.10 9.54 15.17
CA GLY A 41 -22.07 8.78 14.50
C GLY A 41 -22.36 7.32 14.25
N CYS A 42 -23.16 7.01 13.22
CA CYS A 42 -22.64 6.08 12.24
C CYS A 42 -21.64 6.90 11.38
N SER A 43 -20.49 7.25 11.92
CA SER A 43 -19.30 7.47 11.11
C SER A 43 -18.94 6.10 10.53
N ASN A 44 -18.47 6.09 9.31
CA ASN A 44 -17.96 4.89 8.67
C ASN A 44 -16.82 4.38 9.58
N ASP A 45 -17.10 3.41 10.46
CA ASP A 45 -16.13 2.92 11.47
C ASP A 45 -15.02 2.07 10.83
N LYS A 46 -14.96 2.06 9.49
CA LYS A 46 -14.01 1.28 8.71
C LYS A 46 -13.14 2.16 7.84
N ILE A 47 -11.88 1.78 7.73
CA ILE A 47 -10.93 2.28 6.72
C ILE A 47 -10.79 1.18 5.66
N ILE A 48 -11.10 1.50 4.42
CA ILE A 48 -10.95 0.58 3.30
C ILE A 48 -9.55 0.71 2.74
N VAL A 49 -8.77 -0.39 2.83
CA VAL A 49 -7.39 -0.48 2.34
C VAL A 49 -7.35 -1.39 1.12
N GLN A 50 -6.91 -0.87 -0.01
CA GLN A 50 -6.61 -1.69 -1.17
C GLN A 50 -5.15 -2.14 -1.18
N THR A 51 -4.96 -3.41 -1.52
CA THR A 51 -3.67 -4.08 -1.58
C THR A 51 -3.63 -5.06 -2.74
N ASN A 52 -2.44 -5.59 -3.09
CA ASN A 52 -2.30 -6.67 -4.07
C ASN A 52 -1.57 -7.87 -3.42
N ALA A 53 -2.34 -8.79 -2.84
CA ALA A 53 -1.88 -9.86 -1.94
C ALA A 53 -1.11 -10.97 -2.65
N TYR A 54 -0.16 -10.60 -3.52
CA TYR A 54 0.78 -11.45 -4.25
C TYR A 54 2.22 -10.94 -4.14
N PHE A 55 2.51 -10.10 -3.13
CA PHE A 55 3.77 -9.38 -2.99
C PHE A 55 4.41 -9.61 -1.60
N ALA A 56 4.62 -10.90 -1.25
CA ALA A 56 5.25 -11.26 0.01
C ALA A 56 6.69 -10.68 0.11
N PRO A 57 7.11 -10.22 1.29
CA PRO A 57 6.47 -10.34 2.61
C PRO A 57 5.53 -9.18 2.97
N PHE A 58 5.29 -8.22 2.07
CA PHE A 58 4.52 -7.01 2.37
C PHE A 58 3.01 -7.30 2.45
N GLU A 59 2.46 -8.00 1.45
CA GLU A 59 1.07 -8.45 1.41
C GLU A 59 0.94 -9.75 0.63
N TYR A 60 0.35 -10.75 1.27
CA TYR A 60 0.17 -12.07 0.67
C TYR A 60 -0.95 -12.86 1.35
N TYR A 61 -1.40 -13.91 0.71
CA TYR A 61 -2.37 -14.82 1.29
C TYR A 61 -1.71 -15.88 2.17
N ASP A 62 -2.16 -15.97 3.43
CA ASP A 62 -1.97 -17.14 4.29
C ASP A 62 -3.32 -17.83 4.49
N GLY A 63 -3.55 -18.91 3.78
CA GLY A 63 -4.86 -19.53 3.65
C GLY A 63 -5.87 -18.60 2.99
N ALA A 64 -6.89 -18.18 3.73
CA ALA A 64 -7.91 -17.23 3.27
C ALA A 64 -7.65 -15.78 3.72
N ASN A 65 -6.64 -15.56 4.54
CA ASN A 65 -6.36 -14.26 5.14
C ASN A 65 -5.29 -13.52 4.34
N ILE A 66 -5.46 -12.20 4.21
CA ILE A 66 -4.41 -11.32 3.73
C ILE A 66 -3.54 -10.96 4.94
N VAL A 67 -2.23 -11.19 4.82
CA VAL A 67 -1.23 -10.95 5.87
C VAL A 67 0.01 -10.28 5.26
N GLY A 68 0.89 -9.75 6.08
CA GLY A 68 2.13 -9.13 5.64
C GLY A 68 2.47 -7.87 6.41
N VAL A 69 3.60 -7.27 6.07
CA VAL A 69 4.13 -6.05 6.71
C VAL A 69 3.14 -4.89 6.61
N ASP A 70 2.64 -4.62 5.41
CA ASP A 70 1.69 -3.54 5.13
C ASP A 70 0.37 -3.75 5.88
N VAL A 71 -0.06 -5.01 5.96
CA VAL A 71 -1.26 -5.40 6.69
C VAL A 71 -1.10 -5.14 8.20
N GLU A 72 0.05 -5.48 8.77
CA GLU A 72 0.31 -5.22 10.21
C GLU A 72 0.41 -3.73 10.51
N ILE A 73 1.09 -2.95 9.65
CA ILE A 73 1.16 -1.49 9.80
C ILE A 73 -0.25 -0.89 9.79
N MET A 74 -1.09 -1.27 8.83
CA MET A 74 -2.45 -0.72 8.74
C MET A 74 -3.35 -1.17 9.90
N ASN A 75 -3.18 -2.39 10.42
CA ASN A 75 -3.90 -2.83 11.62
C ASN A 75 -3.53 -1.97 12.85
N LEU A 76 -2.25 -1.63 13.04
CA LEU A 76 -1.82 -0.70 14.08
C LEU A 76 -2.43 0.70 13.90
N VAL A 77 -2.57 1.17 12.65
CA VAL A 77 -3.27 2.43 12.33
C VAL A 77 -4.74 2.34 12.74
N GLY A 78 -5.40 1.22 12.44
CA GLY A 78 -6.79 0.98 12.85
C GLY A 78 -6.96 1.00 14.37
N GLU A 79 -6.07 0.33 15.10
CA GLU A 79 -6.06 0.33 16.57
C GLU A 79 -5.90 1.76 17.11
N LYS A 80 -4.96 2.54 16.55
CA LYS A 80 -4.70 3.92 16.95
C LYS A 80 -5.89 4.85 16.74
N LEU A 81 -6.62 4.68 15.64
CA LEU A 81 -7.80 5.47 15.29
C LEU A 81 -9.10 4.92 15.88
N GLY A 82 -9.08 3.72 16.48
CA GLY A 82 -10.30 3.03 16.94
C GLY A 82 -11.24 2.67 15.79
N LYS A 83 -10.71 2.40 14.59
CA LYS A 83 -11.44 2.06 13.37
C LYS A 83 -11.08 0.64 12.90
N GLU A 84 -12.05 -0.08 12.35
CA GLU A 84 -11.83 -1.38 11.70
C GLU A 84 -11.11 -1.18 10.37
N ILE A 85 -10.12 -2.03 10.06
CA ILE A 85 -9.47 -2.06 8.75
C ILE A 85 -10.11 -3.16 7.91
N GLU A 86 -10.56 -2.79 6.70
CA GLU A 86 -11.08 -3.72 5.71
C GLU A 86 -10.11 -3.77 4.52
N PHE A 87 -9.42 -4.91 4.35
CA PHE A 87 -8.52 -5.12 3.21
C PHE A 87 -9.27 -5.66 2.00
N GLN A 88 -9.02 -5.04 0.85
CA GLN A 88 -9.53 -5.47 -0.45
C GLN A 88 -8.36 -5.81 -1.37
N ASN A 89 -8.27 -7.10 -1.78
CA ASN A 89 -7.31 -7.52 -2.79
C ASN A 89 -7.80 -7.11 -4.17
N VAL A 90 -7.00 -6.32 -4.86
CA VAL A 90 -7.26 -5.85 -6.24
C VAL A 90 -6.00 -5.97 -7.10
N GLU A 91 -6.12 -5.78 -8.39
CA GLU A 91 -4.95 -5.63 -9.26
C GLU A 91 -4.16 -4.37 -8.87
N PHE A 92 -2.81 -4.49 -8.82
CA PHE A 92 -1.93 -3.38 -8.42
C PHE A 92 -2.18 -2.11 -9.23
N SER A 93 -2.38 -2.27 -10.55
CA SER A 93 -2.58 -1.20 -11.52
C SER A 93 -3.74 -0.24 -11.21
N VAL A 94 -4.74 -0.68 -10.44
CA VAL A 94 -5.92 0.16 -10.14
C VAL A 94 -5.84 0.87 -8.79
N ILE A 95 -4.87 0.51 -7.92
CA ILE A 95 -4.82 1.01 -6.53
C ILE A 95 -4.70 2.53 -6.49
N ILE A 96 -3.72 3.11 -7.20
CA ILE A 96 -3.48 4.57 -7.18
C ILE A 96 -4.70 5.35 -7.65
N ASP A 97 -5.37 4.91 -8.72
CA ASP A 97 -6.53 5.60 -9.26
C ASP A 97 -7.76 5.44 -8.34
N ASN A 98 -7.93 4.29 -7.70
CA ASN A 98 -8.99 4.06 -6.74
C ASN A 98 -8.82 4.93 -5.49
N VAL A 99 -7.61 5.00 -4.92
CA VAL A 99 -7.27 5.88 -3.79
C VAL A 99 -7.44 7.35 -4.18
N SER A 100 -6.95 7.75 -5.35
CA SER A 100 -7.10 9.12 -5.87
C SER A 100 -8.56 9.56 -5.98
N SER A 101 -9.47 8.63 -6.29
CA SER A 101 -10.88 8.93 -6.41
C SER A 101 -11.55 9.29 -5.08
N GLY A 102 -11.05 8.77 -3.95
CA GLY A 102 -11.63 8.93 -2.61
C GLY A 102 -13.04 8.36 -2.46
N LYS A 103 -13.44 7.43 -3.33
CA LYS A 103 -14.82 6.88 -3.37
C LYS A 103 -14.88 5.38 -3.18
N ILE A 104 -13.80 4.68 -3.49
CA ILE A 104 -13.74 3.22 -3.54
C ILE A 104 -12.95 2.71 -2.33
N CYS A 105 -11.87 3.36 -1.98
CA CYS A 105 -11.02 3.07 -0.83
C CYS A 105 -10.40 4.35 -0.29
N ASP A 106 -9.86 4.26 0.92
CA ASP A 106 -9.23 5.37 1.64
C ASP A 106 -7.71 5.33 1.49
N VAL A 107 -7.15 4.13 1.41
CA VAL A 107 -5.71 3.84 1.53
C VAL A 107 -5.28 2.80 0.49
N GLY A 108 -4.07 2.98 -0.03
CA GLY A 108 -3.32 1.96 -0.77
C GLY A 108 -2.09 1.54 0.04
N ALA A 109 -2.02 0.26 0.40
CA ALA A 109 -0.89 -0.35 1.11
C ALA A 109 -0.51 -1.63 0.37
N ALA A 110 0.55 -1.57 -0.45
CA ALA A 110 0.91 -2.61 -1.40
C ALA A 110 2.38 -2.49 -1.87
N GLY A 111 3.33 -2.24 -0.94
CA GLY A 111 4.73 -2.00 -1.31
C GLY A 111 4.89 -0.88 -2.33
N ILE A 112 4.11 0.20 -2.20
CA ILE A 112 3.99 1.22 -3.25
C ILE A 112 5.20 2.14 -3.28
N THR A 113 5.95 2.11 -4.36
CA THR A 113 7.07 3.02 -4.60
C THR A 113 6.59 4.45 -4.77
N VAL A 114 7.24 5.39 -4.09
CA VAL A 114 6.99 6.82 -4.22
C VAL A 114 7.59 7.32 -5.53
N THR A 115 6.73 7.78 -6.46
CA THR A 115 7.15 8.43 -7.71
C THR A 115 6.48 9.78 -7.85
N ASP A 116 7.08 10.69 -8.61
CA ASP A 116 6.49 12.03 -8.81
C ASP A 116 5.14 11.94 -9.51
N GLN A 117 4.99 11.03 -10.48
CA GLN A 117 3.72 10.78 -11.15
C GLN A 117 2.62 10.31 -10.19
N ARG A 118 2.96 9.42 -9.22
CA ARG A 118 2.01 8.96 -8.20
C ARG A 118 1.67 10.06 -7.20
N LYS A 119 2.65 10.91 -6.81
CA LYS A 119 2.43 12.08 -5.94
C LYS A 119 1.45 13.11 -6.54
N GLU A 120 1.33 13.18 -7.85
CA GLU A 120 0.32 14.04 -8.49
C GLU A 120 -1.11 13.59 -8.18
N LYS A 121 -1.33 12.29 -7.87
CA LYS A 121 -2.64 11.68 -7.69
C LYS A 121 -3.02 11.46 -6.22
N VAL A 122 -2.08 11.11 -5.37
CA VAL A 122 -2.29 10.72 -3.97
C VAL A 122 -1.30 11.40 -3.04
N ASP A 123 -1.58 11.39 -1.73
CA ASP A 123 -0.62 11.78 -0.71
C ASP A 123 0.06 10.53 -0.14
N PHE A 124 1.36 10.62 0.15
CA PHE A 124 2.17 9.53 0.67
C PHE A 124 2.57 9.76 2.12
N SER A 125 2.63 8.69 2.88
CA SER A 125 3.28 8.66 4.20
C SER A 125 4.79 8.90 4.10
N ASN A 126 5.47 8.99 5.24
CA ASN A 126 6.89 8.78 5.29
C ASN A 126 7.23 7.39 4.70
N THR A 127 8.40 7.29 4.08
CA THR A 127 8.90 6.00 3.58
C THR A 127 9.25 5.08 4.74
N TYR A 128 8.95 3.78 4.59
CA TYR A 128 9.19 2.79 5.65
C TYR A 128 10.15 1.68 5.22
N PHE A 129 10.46 1.57 3.91
CA PHE A 129 11.38 0.56 3.38
C PHE A 129 12.07 1.10 2.13
N THR A 130 13.34 0.71 1.93
CA THR A 130 14.08 0.93 0.68
C THR A 130 14.33 -0.40 0.01
N SER A 131 13.92 -0.53 -1.24
CA SER A 131 14.10 -1.70 -2.09
C SER A 131 15.08 -1.43 -3.24
N VAL A 132 15.45 -2.49 -3.92
CA VAL A 132 16.21 -2.49 -5.18
C VAL A 132 15.50 -3.45 -6.11
N GLN A 133 15.44 -3.18 -7.41
CA GLN A 133 14.95 -4.14 -8.37
C GLN A 133 15.91 -5.34 -8.48
N TYR A 134 15.34 -6.53 -8.62
CA TYR A 134 16.04 -7.79 -8.77
C TYR A 134 15.64 -8.49 -10.06
N VAL A 135 16.53 -9.29 -10.58
CA VAL A 135 16.28 -10.18 -11.71
C VAL A 135 16.17 -11.61 -11.19
N ILE A 136 15.03 -12.28 -11.43
CA ILE A 136 14.89 -13.73 -11.22
C ILE A 136 15.17 -14.41 -12.53
N TYR A 137 15.95 -15.50 -12.51
CA TYR A 137 16.29 -16.31 -13.67
C TYR A 137 16.38 -17.79 -13.32
N ASN A 138 16.29 -18.67 -14.31
CA ASN A 138 16.51 -20.09 -14.12
C ASN A 138 17.94 -20.35 -13.68
N LYS A 139 18.13 -21.24 -12.71
CA LYS A 139 19.45 -21.56 -12.13
C LYS A 139 20.51 -21.84 -13.18
N GLY A 140 21.60 -21.10 -13.10
CA GLY A 140 22.71 -21.20 -14.04
C GLY A 140 22.45 -20.58 -15.42
N ALA A 141 21.30 -19.91 -15.66
CA ALA A 141 21.00 -19.25 -16.93
C ALA A 141 21.69 -17.90 -17.08
N MET A 142 22.11 -17.29 -15.98
CA MET A 142 22.88 -16.04 -15.95
C MET A 142 24.04 -16.16 -14.96
N THR A 143 25.06 -15.35 -15.18
CA THR A 143 26.19 -15.18 -14.25
C THR A 143 26.14 -13.74 -13.77
N PRO A 144 26.25 -13.47 -12.47
CA PRO A 144 26.37 -12.12 -11.96
C PRO A 144 27.51 -11.34 -12.60
N ASP A 145 27.29 -10.08 -12.92
CA ASP A 145 28.31 -9.18 -13.51
C ASP A 145 29.25 -8.66 -12.44
N GLY A 146 28.78 -8.60 -11.17
CA GLY A 146 29.60 -8.18 -10.06
C GLY A 146 29.02 -8.54 -8.71
N VAL A 147 29.70 -8.07 -7.66
CA VAL A 147 29.32 -8.26 -6.26
C VAL A 147 29.54 -6.93 -5.53
N ASP A 148 28.50 -6.49 -4.83
CA ASP A 148 28.56 -5.33 -3.93
C ASP A 148 28.31 -5.82 -2.48
N GLY A 149 29.36 -5.78 -1.65
CA GLY A 149 29.35 -6.45 -0.36
C GLY A 149 29.09 -7.95 -0.50
N ASP A 150 27.96 -8.43 0.01
CA ASP A 150 27.48 -9.82 -0.10
C ASP A 150 26.41 -10.00 -1.20
N VAL A 151 26.11 -8.94 -1.99
CA VAL A 151 25.01 -8.93 -2.95
C VAL A 151 25.55 -9.13 -4.36
N ASN A 152 25.16 -10.24 -5.00
CA ASN A 152 25.39 -10.43 -6.44
C ASN A 152 24.48 -9.49 -7.23
N TYR A 153 24.98 -8.89 -8.32
CA TYR A 153 24.18 -8.06 -9.21
C TYR A 153 24.35 -8.38 -10.68
N ILE A 154 23.32 -8.06 -11.44
CA ILE A 154 23.26 -8.11 -12.91
C ILE A 154 23.18 -6.66 -13.39
N LEU A 155 23.93 -6.33 -14.44
CA LEU A 155 23.82 -5.05 -15.12
C LEU A 155 22.65 -5.06 -16.12
N TRP A 156 22.04 -3.90 -16.33
CA TRP A 156 21.02 -3.73 -17.37
C TRP A 156 21.48 -4.23 -18.74
N ASP A 157 22.75 -3.99 -19.10
CA ASP A 157 23.35 -4.47 -20.37
C ASP A 157 23.25 -5.98 -20.56
N SER A 158 23.33 -6.76 -19.48
CA SER A 158 23.23 -8.22 -19.51
C SER A 158 21.82 -8.74 -19.79
N LEU A 159 20.82 -7.84 -19.80
CA LEU A 159 19.45 -8.14 -20.23
C LEU A 159 19.23 -7.91 -21.73
N ALA A 160 20.24 -7.49 -22.50
CA ALA A 160 20.16 -7.32 -23.94
C ALA A 160 19.64 -8.59 -24.65
N GLY A 161 18.64 -8.42 -25.49
CA GLY A 161 18.00 -9.53 -26.25
C GLY A 161 17.14 -10.47 -25.41
N LYS A 162 16.98 -10.26 -24.10
CA LYS A 162 16.15 -11.09 -23.22
C LYS A 162 14.68 -10.78 -23.36
N LYS A 163 13.84 -11.80 -23.15
CA LYS A 163 12.40 -11.65 -22.94
C LYS A 163 12.17 -11.43 -21.46
N ILE A 164 11.76 -10.23 -21.09
CA ILE A 164 11.65 -9.78 -19.70
C ILE A 164 10.17 -9.76 -19.29
N GLY A 165 9.85 -10.44 -18.19
CA GLY A 165 8.53 -10.38 -17.56
C GLY A 165 8.53 -9.43 -16.36
N VAL A 166 7.45 -8.70 -16.18
CA VAL A 166 7.24 -7.80 -15.04
C VAL A 166 5.79 -7.89 -14.55
N GLN A 167 5.53 -7.44 -13.35
CA GLN A 167 4.16 -7.16 -12.94
C GLN A 167 3.75 -5.77 -13.49
N ARG A 168 2.55 -5.70 -14.07
CA ARG A 168 1.99 -4.50 -14.69
C ARG A 168 1.94 -3.31 -13.74
N ASP A 169 2.32 -2.12 -14.24
CA ASP A 169 2.26 -0.80 -13.57
C ASP A 169 3.07 -0.71 -12.26
N THR A 170 3.95 -1.70 -11.98
CA THR A 170 4.95 -1.60 -10.92
C THR A 170 6.15 -0.77 -11.36
N THR A 171 7.06 -0.48 -10.44
CA THR A 171 8.31 0.22 -10.76
C THR A 171 9.20 -0.61 -11.67
N GLY A 172 9.22 -1.93 -11.50
CA GLY A 172 9.90 -2.85 -12.42
C GLY A 172 9.38 -2.73 -13.86
N ASP A 173 8.06 -2.60 -14.05
CA ASP A 173 7.47 -2.35 -15.37
C ASP A 173 7.91 -1.00 -15.94
N ILE A 174 7.86 0.07 -15.14
CA ILE A 174 8.27 1.42 -15.56
C ILE A 174 9.74 1.44 -15.99
N TYR A 175 10.63 0.81 -15.22
CA TYR A 175 12.06 0.74 -15.56
C TYR A 175 12.30 -0.07 -16.83
N VAL A 176 11.76 -1.29 -16.92
CA VAL A 176 11.99 -2.15 -18.10
C VAL A 176 11.42 -1.51 -19.37
N ASP A 177 10.22 -0.89 -19.28
CA ASP A 177 9.61 -0.19 -20.42
C ASP A 177 10.47 1.01 -20.85
N GLY A 178 10.96 1.81 -19.89
CA GLY A 178 11.85 2.94 -20.15
C GLY A 178 13.18 2.51 -20.78
N GLU A 179 13.78 1.42 -20.30
CA GLU A 179 15.06 0.93 -20.83
C GLU A 179 14.94 0.31 -22.23
N ILE A 180 13.80 -0.29 -22.59
CA ILE A 180 13.56 -0.88 -23.91
C ILE A 180 13.09 0.16 -24.92
N ASN A 181 12.14 1.01 -24.54
CA ASN A 181 11.44 1.90 -25.46
C ASN A 181 11.96 3.35 -25.43
N GLY A 182 12.78 3.70 -24.43
CA GLY A 182 13.16 5.08 -24.15
C GLY A 182 12.03 5.85 -23.49
N GLN A 183 12.31 7.05 -23.05
CA GLN A 183 11.28 7.97 -22.52
C GLN A 183 11.00 9.03 -23.60
N GLU A 184 9.82 9.01 -24.19
CA GLU A 184 9.40 9.94 -25.25
C GLU A 184 9.42 11.41 -24.80
N ASP A 185 9.29 11.67 -23.49
CA ASP A 185 9.13 13.02 -22.92
C ASP A 185 10.42 13.62 -22.33
N ASN A 186 11.59 12.98 -22.54
CA ASN A 186 12.81 13.63 -22.03
C ASN A 186 13.45 14.51 -23.08
N ASP A 187 13.57 15.80 -22.77
CA ASP A 187 14.26 16.83 -23.57
C ASP A 187 15.74 16.48 -23.90
N TYR A 188 16.26 15.37 -23.36
CA TYR A 188 17.65 14.92 -23.48
C TYR A 188 17.85 13.72 -24.43
N GLY A 189 16.77 13.17 -25.02
CA GLY A 189 16.86 12.09 -26.01
C GLY A 189 17.49 10.81 -25.44
N TYR A 190 17.19 10.47 -24.17
CA TYR A 190 17.72 9.26 -23.53
C TYR A 190 17.14 8.01 -24.21
N ASN A 191 18.03 7.27 -24.88
CA ASN A 191 17.72 5.91 -25.26
C ASN A 191 18.06 5.02 -24.07
N GLY A 192 17.12 4.21 -23.60
CA GLY A 192 17.39 3.26 -22.54
C GLY A 192 18.49 2.27 -22.89
N VAL A 193 19.12 1.66 -21.89
CA VAL A 193 20.22 0.70 -22.05
C VAL A 193 19.84 -0.45 -22.98
N LEU A 194 18.57 -0.86 -22.97
CA LEU A 194 18.07 -1.99 -23.78
C LEU A 194 17.51 -1.55 -25.14
N TYR A 195 17.53 -0.26 -25.46
CA TYR A 195 17.00 0.25 -26.72
C TYR A 195 17.73 -0.36 -27.93
N GLY A 196 16.97 -0.98 -28.84
CA GLY A 196 17.53 -1.59 -30.04
C GLY A 196 18.31 -2.89 -29.84
N THR A 197 18.38 -3.42 -28.62
CA THR A 197 19.10 -4.67 -28.30
C THR A 197 18.32 -5.94 -28.65
N GLY A 198 17.02 -5.82 -28.98
CA GLY A 198 16.12 -6.95 -29.20
C GLY A 198 15.49 -7.46 -27.89
N ALA A 199 15.72 -6.83 -26.75
CA ALA A 199 14.99 -7.10 -25.51
C ALA A 199 13.48 -6.84 -25.69
N THR A 200 12.65 -7.64 -25.04
CA THR A 200 11.17 -7.51 -25.12
C THR A 200 10.55 -7.55 -23.74
N LEU A 201 9.47 -6.81 -23.55
CA LEU A 201 8.72 -6.73 -22.30
C LEU A 201 7.40 -7.48 -22.41
N THR A 202 7.06 -8.28 -21.40
CA THR A 202 5.74 -8.87 -21.21
C THR A 202 5.22 -8.57 -19.81
N LYS A 203 4.03 -7.95 -19.71
CA LYS A 203 3.41 -7.53 -18.46
C LYS A 203 2.42 -8.59 -17.98
N TYR A 204 2.56 -8.99 -16.72
CA TYR A 204 1.75 -9.99 -16.03
C TYR A 204 0.94 -9.36 -14.87
N ASP A 205 -0.04 -10.09 -14.35
CA ASP A 205 -0.87 -9.63 -13.25
C ASP A 205 -0.13 -9.61 -11.91
N ASN A 206 0.88 -10.50 -11.75
CA ASN A 206 1.77 -10.52 -10.58
C ASN A 206 3.09 -11.24 -10.90
N ALA A 207 4.09 -11.10 -10.01
CA ALA A 207 5.42 -11.68 -10.18
C ALA A 207 5.42 -13.22 -10.21
N GLN A 208 4.49 -13.88 -9.49
CA GLN A 208 4.38 -15.34 -9.52
C GLN A 208 3.95 -15.84 -10.89
N VAL A 209 2.95 -15.20 -11.52
CA VAL A 209 2.51 -15.54 -12.89
C VAL A 209 3.63 -15.31 -13.90
N ALA A 210 4.41 -14.23 -13.74
CA ALA A 210 5.61 -13.99 -14.56
C ALA A 210 6.65 -15.12 -14.37
N THR A 211 6.90 -15.56 -13.14
CA THR A 211 7.82 -16.67 -12.83
C THR A 211 7.33 -17.99 -13.41
N ASP A 212 6.02 -18.27 -13.38
CA ASP A 212 5.45 -19.46 -14.02
C ASP A 212 5.60 -19.41 -15.55
N ALA A 213 5.49 -18.23 -16.17
CA ALA A 213 5.76 -18.03 -17.58
C ALA A 213 7.26 -18.24 -17.92
N MET A 214 8.18 -17.84 -17.04
CA MET A 214 9.61 -18.13 -17.15
C MET A 214 9.88 -19.64 -17.08
N LYS A 215 9.25 -20.33 -16.13
CA LYS A 215 9.32 -21.79 -16.02
C LYS A 215 8.82 -22.50 -17.29
N ALA A 216 7.82 -21.93 -17.96
CA ALA A 216 7.30 -22.42 -19.23
C ALA A 216 8.14 -22.01 -20.46
N ASN A 217 9.26 -21.31 -20.28
CA ASN A 217 10.15 -20.76 -21.31
C ASN A 217 9.45 -19.74 -22.24
N HIS A 218 8.44 -19.05 -21.77
CA HIS A 218 7.82 -17.97 -22.54
C HIS A 218 8.64 -16.67 -22.42
N ILE A 219 9.29 -16.47 -21.28
CA ILE A 219 10.22 -15.37 -21.00
C ILE A 219 11.53 -15.93 -20.42
N ASP A 220 12.57 -15.13 -20.40
CA ASP A 220 13.90 -15.52 -19.96
C ASP A 220 14.16 -15.14 -18.51
N VAL A 221 13.66 -13.97 -18.08
CA VAL A 221 13.87 -13.40 -16.74
C VAL A 221 12.61 -12.68 -16.25
N VAL A 222 12.52 -12.48 -14.92
CA VAL A 222 11.52 -11.64 -14.28
C VAL A 222 12.20 -10.51 -13.52
N VAL A 223 11.77 -9.26 -13.74
CA VAL A 223 12.21 -8.12 -12.95
C VAL A 223 11.14 -7.81 -11.91
N VAL A 224 11.54 -7.78 -10.64
CA VAL A 224 10.69 -7.55 -9.48
C VAL A 224 11.56 -7.09 -8.30
N ASP A 225 10.96 -6.52 -7.30
CA ASP A 225 11.63 -6.02 -6.10
C ASP A 225 12.34 -7.13 -5.28
N LYS A 226 13.39 -6.73 -4.53
CA LYS A 226 14.30 -7.61 -3.78
C LYS A 226 13.60 -8.66 -2.93
N LEU A 227 12.73 -8.24 -1.99
CA LEU A 227 12.14 -9.19 -1.04
C LEU A 227 11.14 -10.14 -1.69
N PRO A 228 10.24 -9.71 -2.59
CA PRO A 228 9.43 -10.62 -3.40
C PRO A 228 10.25 -11.58 -4.26
N ALA A 229 11.36 -11.12 -4.87
CA ALA A 229 12.27 -12.00 -5.61
C ALA A 229 12.85 -13.08 -4.69
N SER A 230 13.41 -12.69 -3.54
CA SER A 230 13.94 -13.62 -2.55
C SER A 230 12.89 -14.61 -2.07
N PHE A 231 11.68 -14.14 -1.76
CA PHE A 231 10.59 -15.00 -1.30
C PHE A 231 10.16 -16.04 -2.35
N ILE A 232 10.22 -15.70 -3.64
CA ILE A 232 9.94 -16.64 -4.73
C ILE A 232 11.08 -17.66 -4.86
N VAL A 233 12.32 -17.20 -4.84
CA VAL A 233 13.51 -18.06 -5.03
C VAL A 233 13.71 -19.01 -3.85
N ASP A 234 13.48 -18.57 -2.61
CA ASP A 234 13.62 -19.40 -1.41
C ASP A 234 12.67 -20.62 -1.41
N LYS A 235 11.63 -20.60 -2.23
CA LYS A 235 10.66 -21.70 -2.37
C LYS A 235 11.04 -22.70 -3.47
N SER A 236 12.11 -22.46 -4.21
CA SER A 236 12.43 -23.31 -5.38
C SER A 236 13.92 -23.28 -5.73
N ASP A 237 14.59 -24.42 -5.62
CA ASP A 237 15.97 -24.61 -6.09
C ASP A 237 16.18 -24.43 -7.60
N ALA A 238 15.10 -24.20 -8.36
CA ALA A 238 15.17 -24.04 -9.81
C ALA A 238 15.56 -22.62 -10.25
N TYR A 239 15.50 -21.64 -9.33
CA TYR A 239 15.70 -20.23 -9.62
C TYR A 239 16.83 -19.64 -8.82
N GLU A 240 17.38 -18.57 -9.35
CA GLU A 240 18.33 -17.68 -8.69
C GLU A 240 17.83 -16.25 -8.92
N CYS A 241 18.29 -15.32 -8.07
CA CYS A 241 18.05 -13.89 -8.29
C CYS A 241 19.31 -13.09 -7.95
N ALA A 242 19.42 -11.92 -8.56
CA ALA A 242 20.47 -10.95 -8.30
C ALA A 242 19.91 -9.53 -8.39
N ALA A 243 20.54 -8.58 -7.71
CA ALA A 243 20.14 -7.19 -7.77
C ALA A 243 20.37 -6.63 -9.18
N LEU A 244 19.56 -5.66 -9.61
CA LEU A 244 19.67 -5.02 -10.92
C LEU A 244 20.34 -3.65 -10.77
N TYR A 245 21.44 -3.45 -11.49
CA TYR A 245 22.31 -2.29 -11.41
C TYR A 245 22.48 -1.60 -12.76
N TYR A 246 22.67 -0.31 -12.73
CA TYR A 246 23.21 0.46 -13.85
C TYR A 246 24.73 0.41 -13.82
N ALA A 247 25.35 0.25 -14.97
CA ALA A 247 26.79 0.37 -15.10
C ALA A 247 27.26 1.79 -14.76
N GLY A 248 28.27 1.91 -13.91
CA GLY A 248 28.94 3.18 -13.63
C GLY A 248 29.66 3.73 -14.84
N GLY A 249 29.88 5.04 -14.87
CA GLY A 249 30.74 5.69 -15.85
C GLY A 249 32.21 5.26 -15.68
N GLU A 250 33.11 5.72 -16.59
CA GLU A 250 34.52 5.40 -16.52
C GLU A 250 35.14 5.83 -15.17
N GLY A 251 35.48 4.84 -14.34
CA GLY A 251 36.02 5.04 -12.99
C GLY A 251 34.95 5.26 -11.88
N GLU A 252 33.71 5.12 -12.19
CA GLU A 252 32.60 5.18 -11.23
C GLU A 252 32.09 3.77 -10.87
N ALA A 253 31.54 3.61 -9.68
CA ALA A 253 30.93 2.35 -9.26
C ALA A 253 29.59 2.14 -9.95
N ASP A 254 29.20 0.88 -10.13
CA ASP A 254 27.86 0.51 -10.57
C ASP A 254 26.82 0.91 -9.52
N VAL A 255 25.61 1.28 -9.95
CA VAL A 255 24.57 1.91 -9.11
C VAL A 255 23.31 1.05 -9.06
N PRO A 256 22.81 0.70 -7.84
CA PRO A 256 21.57 -0.06 -7.71
C PRO A 256 20.35 0.74 -8.16
N THR A 257 19.32 0.04 -8.61
CA THR A 257 17.98 0.59 -8.90
C THR A 257 17.21 0.77 -7.60
N GLU A 258 17.55 1.79 -6.80
CA GLU A 258 16.90 2.03 -5.50
C GLU A 258 15.52 2.66 -5.64
N GLU A 259 14.62 2.25 -4.75
CA GLU A 259 13.27 2.78 -4.62
C GLU A 259 12.80 2.76 -3.17
N SER A 260 11.84 3.62 -2.82
CA SER A 260 11.35 3.73 -1.44
C SER A 260 9.84 3.50 -1.39
N TYR A 261 9.39 2.65 -0.46
CA TYR A 261 7.98 2.35 -0.25
C TYR A 261 7.34 3.29 0.76
N ALA A 262 6.10 3.65 0.47
CA ALA A 262 5.23 4.37 1.37
C ALA A 262 3.77 3.93 1.19
N ILE A 263 2.96 4.18 2.20
CA ILE A 263 1.51 3.97 2.14
C ILE A 263 0.86 5.23 1.58
N CYS A 264 -0.07 5.09 0.64
CA CYS A 264 -0.73 6.24 0.04
C CYS A 264 -2.18 6.38 0.53
N VAL A 265 -2.63 7.62 0.60
CA VAL A 265 -3.99 8.00 0.99
C VAL A 265 -4.61 8.94 -0.04
N THR A 266 -5.94 9.02 -0.05
CA THR A 266 -6.65 10.05 -0.82
C THR A 266 -6.13 11.43 -0.44
N LYS A 267 -5.88 12.31 -1.41
CA LYS A 267 -5.41 13.68 -1.16
C LYS A 267 -6.28 14.43 -0.17
N GLY A 268 -5.62 15.02 0.83
CA GLY A 268 -6.28 15.78 1.90
C GLY A 268 -6.90 14.91 3.01
N ASN A 269 -6.63 13.60 3.04
CA ASN A 269 -7.00 12.74 4.17
C ASN A 269 -5.94 12.80 5.26
N ASP A 270 -5.80 13.98 5.88
CA ASP A 270 -4.74 14.30 6.84
C ASP A 270 -4.84 13.45 8.12
N GLU A 271 -6.06 13.04 8.54
CA GLU A 271 -6.26 12.21 9.75
C GLU A 271 -5.60 10.84 9.60
N ILE A 272 -5.89 10.13 8.51
CA ILE A 272 -5.31 8.80 8.26
C ILE A 272 -3.81 8.92 7.99
N LEU A 273 -3.39 9.91 7.20
CA LEU A 273 -1.97 10.14 6.90
C LEU A 273 -1.14 10.41 8.15
N ALA A 274 -1.64 11.25 9.06
CA ALA A 274 -0.98 11.52 10.33
C ALA A 274 -0.85 10.25 11.18
N ALA A 275 -1.93 9.46 11.29
CA ALA A 275 -1.91 8.21 12.05
C ALA A 275 -0.92 7.18 11.47
N ILE A 276 -0.83 7.06 10.13
CA ILE A 276 0.16 6.21 9.48
C ILE A 276 1.57 6.67 9.85
N ASN A 277 1.86 7.97 9.71
CA ASN A 277 3.19 8.50 10.02
C ASN A 277 3.57 8.33 11.50
N GLU A 278 2.62 8.46 12.43
CA GLU A 278 2.85 8.20 13.84
C GLU A 278 3.16 6.71 14.10
N VAL A 279 2.42 5.79 13.49
CA VAL A 279 2.68 4.34 13.61
C VAL A 279 4.05 3.99 13.04
N LEU A 280 4.41 4.53 11.87
CA LEU A 280 5.73 4.33 11.28
C LEU A 280 6.86 4.88 12.17
N ALA A 281 6.65 6.04 12.80
CA ALA A 281 7.61 6.61 13.74
C ALA A 281 7.75 5.78 15.03
N GLU A 282 6.64 5.20 15.54
CA GLU A 282 6.64 4.31 16.70
C GLU A 282 7.33 2.96 16.42
N LEU A 283 7.15 2.41 15.22
CA LEU A 283 7.85 1.20 14.78
C LEU A 283 9.35 1.46 14.59
N GLY A 284 9.68 2.57 13.96
CA GLY A 284 11.05 2.85 13.53
C GLY A 284 11.57 1.79 12.53
N GLU A 285 12.81 1.92 12.10
CA GLU A 285 13.45 0.96 11.19
C GLU A 285 13.51 -0.44 11.79
N ASP A 286 13.87 -0.57 13.06
CA ASP A 286 13.97 -1.87 13.77
C ASP A 286 12.62 -2.59 13.83
N GLY A 287 11.51 -1.86 14.04
CA GLY A 287 10.17 -2.43 14.07
C GLY A 287 9.74 -2.95 12.72
N VAL A 288 9.97 -2.19 11.65
CA VAL A 288 9.67 -2.61 10.27
C VAL A 288 10.54 -3.82 9.89
N GLU A 289 11.84 -3.80 10.20
CA GLU A 289 12.74 -4.94 9.95
C GLU A 289 12.27 -6.22 10.67
N LYS A 290 11.79 -6.08 11.91
CA LYS A 290 11.23 -7.21 12.65
C LYS A 290 9.98 -7.77 11.98
N LEU A 291 9.07 -6.93 11.49
CA LEU A 291 7.91 -7.39 10.71
C LEU A 291 8.35 -8.14 9.45
N ILE A 292 9.34 -7.61 8.73
CA ILE A 292 9.90 -8.25 7.54
C ILE A 292 10.46 -9.64 7.89
N LYS A 293 11.30 -9.75 8.93
CA LYS A 293 11.87 -11.03 9.37
C LYS A 293 10.80 -12.05 9.73
N LYS A 294 9.77 -11.62 10.47
CA LYS A 294 8.61 -12.44 10.80
C LYS A 294 7.94 -13.02 9.54
N HIS A 295 7.62 -12.18 8.57
CA HIS A 295 6.93 -12.61 7.35
C HIS A 295 7.83 -13.33 6.33
N MET A 296 9.15 -13.21 6.48
CA MET A 296 10.13 -14.03 5.76
C MET A 296 10.43 -15.37 6.46
N GLY A 297 9.88 -15.61 7.66
CA GLY A 297 10.15 -16.84 8.42
C GLY A 297 11.56 -16.91 8.99
N LEU A 298 12.18 -15.77 9.28
CA LEU A 298 13.54 -15.64 9.81
C LEU A 298 13.60 -15.35 11.31
N GLU A 299 12.48 -15.46 12.04
CA GLU A 299 12.38 -15.35 13.51
C GLU A 299 12.53 -16.70 14.19
#